data_c16adc2d4a86802ad78420ab86d3c44e
#
_entry.id   c16adc2d4a86802ad78420ab86d3c44e
#
_cell.length_a   1.000
_cell.length_b   1.000
_cell.length_c   1.000
_cell.angle_alpha   90.00
_cell.angle_beta   90.00
_cell.angle_gamma   90.00
#
_symmetry.space_group_name_H-M   'P 1'
#
loop_
_entity.id
_entity.type
_entity.pdbx_description
1 polymer ?
#
loop_
_entity_poly.entity_id
_entity_poly.type
_entity_poly.pdbx_seq_one_letter_code
_entity_poly.pdbx_strand_id
1 'polypeptide(L)'
;MKPIQRAIVFVFVATSCFAQDTARMEEVVQTYVQNKTFMGAVLVARGSEVILSKGYGSANLEWNVPNTPSTKFRLGSVTKQFTAASILLLEERGKLTLDDPIKKYVPDAPREWDKITIFNLLTHTSGIPNFTSLPDYKSLKLDEMPVAKTILTVRDKPLDFQPGEKMSYSNSGYLVLGHVIETVTGASYEKFVTDNIFTPLGMKDSGYDSNTAIIARRAAGYMPSATGPVNAGFVHMSIPHAAGALYSTTEDLLRWEQGLFAGKVVSPASLAKMTTPFKNDYALGVVVQTASGRKVIQHGGGIDGFNTFLAYYPDDKLTVAVLANINGQTPNQIATKLADLAHGGGVQLTSERKEIALPAATLSKYVGTYEVQPGVDMMIRLDGDHLTTQLTGQPQFPIFAESETKFFLKVVDAQVEFIKDASEAVTHAVMHQNGRDREVKRTSATVAPRPEHKEITLPGSTLARYVGTYQMQPNAELSITLDGNQLMAQLTGQPKFPIFAESETLFFFKIVEATLEFQKDAGGTVTAVRLRQGPINTLAPRK
;
A
#
# COMPACT_ATOMS: atom_id res chain seq x y z
N MET A 1 -20.13 -67.57 -17.72
CA MET A 1 -20.04 -66.18 -18.29
C MET A 1 -20.71 -65.24 -17.30
N LYS A 2 -19.94 -64.46 -16.55
CA LYS A 2 -20.45 -63.38 -15.70
C LYS A 2 -19.98 -62.06 -16.29
N PRO A 3 -20.83 -61.01 -16.48
CA PRO A 3 -20.40 -59.75 -17.02
C PRO A 3 -19.75 -58.89 -15.94
N ILE A 4 -18.75 -58.19 -16.37
CA ILE A 4 -17.93 -57.22 -15.66
C ILE A 4 -18.77 -55.94 -15.43
N GLN A 5 -19.02 -55.60 -14.17
CA GLN A 5 -19.39 -54.26 -13.73
C GLN A 5 -18.20 -53.63 -13.01
N ARG A 6 -17.46 -52.78 -13.68
CA ARG A 6 -16.50 -51.90 -13.04
C ARG A 6 -16.40 -50.57 -13.83
N ALA A 7 -16.32 -49.52 -13.04
CA ALA A 7 -15.93 -48.17 -13.40
C ALA A 7 -17.02 -47.19 -13.84
N ILE A 8 -17.60 -46.49 -12.92
CA ILE A 8 -17.98 -45.05 -13.01
C ILE A 8 -18.20 -44.56 -11.58
N VAL A 9 -17.19 -44.08 -10.86
CA VAL A 9 -17.34 -43.36 -9.58
C VAL A 9 -16.15 -42.40 -9.30
N PHE A 10 -15.44 -41.87 -10.24
CA PHE A 10 -14.29 -41.00 -9.89
C PHE A 10 -14.27 -39.58 -10.52
N VAL A 11 -15.35 -39.06 -11.07
CA VAL A 11 -15.33 -37.75 -11.72
C VAL A 11 -16.07 -36.67 -10.93
N PHE A 12 -16.88 -37.01 -9.94
CA PHE A 12 -17.76 -36.02 -9.28
C PHE A 12 -17.15 -35.27 -8.08
N VAL A 13 -16.06 -35.73 -7.49
CA VAL A 13 -15.52 -35.10 -6.26
C VAL A 13 -14.64 -33.90 -6.57
N ALA A 14 -13.87 -33.91 -7.66
CA ALA A 14 -12.95 -32.84 -7.99
C ALA A 14 -13.69 -31.55 -8.46
N THR A 15 -14.75 -31.70 -9.25
CA THR A 15 -15.52 -30.55 -9.75
C THR A 15 -16.30 -29.80 -8.67
N SER A 16 -16.76 -30.49 -7.64
CA SER A 16 -17.47 -29.84 -6.52
C SER A 16 -16.53 -29.05 -5.59
N CYS A 17 -15.29 -29.50 -5.40
CA CYS A 17 -14.30 -28.79 -4.58
C CYS A 17 -13.88 -27.45 -5.23
N PHE A 18 -13.56 -27.46 -6.52
CA PHE A 18 -13.18 -26.24 -7.25
C PHE A 18 -14.31 -25.19 -7.33
N ALA A 19 -15.57 -25.63 -7.50
CA ALA A 19 -16.70 -24.70 -7.54
C ALA A 19 -16.95 -24.03 -6.18
N GLN A 20 -16.70 -24.73 -5.08
CA GLN A 20 -16.83 -24.21 -3.73
C GLN A 20 -15.73 -23.20 -3.40
N ASP A 21 -14.48 -23.46 -3.83
CA ASP A 21 -13.35 -22.54 -3.63
C ASP A 21 -13.54 -21.23 -4.40
N THR A 22 -14.02 -21.30 -5.65
CA THR A 22 -14.30 -20.09 -6.46
C THR A 22 -15.41 -19.24 -5.84
N ALA A 23 -16.50 -19.84 -5.37
CA ALA A 23 -17.57 -19.13 -4.70
C ALA A 23 -17.06 -18.41 -3.44
N ARG A 24 -16.22 -19.08 -2.66
CA ARG A 24 -15.59 -18.49 -1.47
C ARG A 24 -14.66 -17.33 -1.80
N MET A 25 -13.87 -17.45 -2.87
CA MET A 25 -13.04 -16.36 -3.36
C MET A 25 -13.89 -15.13 -3.75
N GLU A 26 -15.02 -15.34 -4.41
CA GLU A 26 -15.95 -14.27 -4.75
C GLU A 26 -16.53 -13.59 -3.50
N GLU A 27 -16.92 -14.33 -2.48
CA GLU A 27 -17.40 -13.78 -1.21
C GLU A 27 -16.35 -12.89 -0.54
N VAL A 28 -15.09 -13.34 -0.51
CA VAL A 28 -13.97 -12.54 -0.01
C VAL A 28 -13.91 -11.20 -0.72
N VAL A 29 -13.90 -11.18 -2.05
CA VAL A 29 -13.81 -9.93 -2.83
C VAL A 29 -15.06 -9.06 -2.62
N GLN A 30 -16.26 -9.67 -2.60
CA GLN A 30 -17.53 -8.96 -2.39
C GLN A 30 -17.59 -8.22 -1.06
N THR A 31 -16.96 -8.74 0.00
CA THR A 31 -16.87 -8.03 1.28
C THR A 31 -16.22 -6.65 1.12
N TYR A 32 -15.15 -6.55 0.35
CA TYR A 32 -14.46 -5.27 0.09
C TYR A 32 -15.25 -4.36 -0.86
N VAL A 33 -15.99 -4.94 -1.82
CA VAL A 33 -16.88 -4.18 -2.72
C VAL A 33 -18.04 -3.55 -1.93
N GLN A 34 -18.69 -4.32 -1.07
CA GLN A 34 -19.78 -3.86 -0.21
C GLN A 34 -19.33 -2.76 0.76
N ASN A 35 -18.13 -2.87 1.29
CA ASN A 35 -17.49 -1.87 2.14
C ASN A 35 -17.00 -0.64 1.35
N LYS A 36 -17.20 -0.59 0.02
CA LYS A 36 -16.77 0.49 -0.88
C LYS A 36 -15.26 0.76 -0.85
N THR A 37 -14.46 -0.25 -0.51
CA THR A 37 -12.99 -0.18 -0.45
C THR A 37 -12.30 -0.83 -1.64
N PHE A 38 -13.06 -1.46 -2.54
CA PHE A 38 -12.55 -2.10 -3.75
C PHE A 38 -13.48 -1.89 -4.94
N MET A 39 -12.90 -1.43 -6.05
CA MET A 39 -13.41 -1.50 -7.42
C MET A 39 -12.23 -1.90 -8.29
N GLY A 40 -12.38 -2.91 -9.16
CA GLY A 40 -11.24 -3.38 -9.94
C GLY A 40 -11.47 -4.72 -10.63
N ALA A 41 -10.37 -5.39 -10.97
CA ALA A 41 -10.36 -6.74 -11.53
C ALA A 41 -9.44 -7.66 -10.72
N VAL A 42 -9.83 -8.93 -10.62
CA VAL A 42 -9.14 -9.97 -9.88
C VAL A 42 -8.92 -11.17 -10.79
N LEU A 43 -7.74 -11.79 -10.69
CA LEU A 43 -7.42 -13.05 -11.32
C LEU A 43 -6.66 -13.94 -10.35
N VAL A 44 -7.06 -15.21 -10.29
CA VAL A 44 -6.34 -16.31 -9.64
C VAL A 44 -6.20 -17.42 -10.66
N ALA A 45 -4.96 -17.88 -10.91
CA ALA A 45 -4.69 -18.95 -11.86
C ALA A 45 -3.55 -19.84 -11.38
N ARG A 46 -3.64 -21.14 -11.61
CA ARG A 46 -2.57 -22.12 -11.36
C ARG A 46 -2.02 -22.63 -12.68
N GLY A 47 -0.80 -22.23 -13.03
CA GLY A 47 -0.27 -22.47 -14.36
C GLY A 47 -1.14 -21.81 -15.43
N SER A 48 -1.73 -22.61 -16.33
CA SER A 48 -2.66 -22.15 -17.37
C SER A 48 -4.15 -22.23 -16.95
N GLU A 49 -4.44 -22.84 -15.81
CA GLU A 49 -5.81 -23.02 -15.31
C GLU A 49 -6.26 -21.75 -14.57
N VAL A 50 -7.27 -21.07 -15.10
CA VAL A 50 -7.88 -19.89 -14.48
C VAL A 50 -8.95 -20.36 -13.49
N ILE A 51 -8.74 -20.09 -12.20
CA ILE A 51 -9.66 -20.42 -11.10
C ILE A 51 -10.70 -19.31 -10.94
N LEU A 52 -10.26 -18.05 -10.97
CA LEU A 52 -11.12 -16.86 -10.89
C LEU A 52 -10.60 -15.78 -11.85
N SER A 53 -11.46 -15.20 -12.67
CA SER A 53 -11.18 -14.00 -13.48
C SER A 53 -12.44 -13.15 -13.55
N LYS A 54 -12.47 -12.02 -12.80
CA LYS A 54 -13.71 -11.22 -12.68
C LYS A 54 -13.44 -9.75 -12.39
N GLY A 55 -14.29 -8.88 -12.97
CA GLY A 55 -14.37 -7.46 -12.63
C GLY A 55 -15.41 -7.18 -11.54
N TYR A 56 -15.14 -6.16 -10.72
CA TYR A 56 -15.97 -5.76 -9.59
C TYR A 56 -16.11 -4.24 -9.53
N GLY A 57 -17.28 -3.75 -9.19
CA GLY A 57 -17.57 -2.32 -9.13
C GLY A 57 -17.43 -1.64 -10.49
N SER A 58 -17.19 -0.34 -10.52
CA SER A 58 -17.22 0.49 -11.73
C SER A 58 -15.83 0.86 -12.21
N ALA A 59 -15.58 0.70 -13.51
CA ALA A 59 -14.41 1.26 -14.19
C ALA A 59 -14.55 2.78 -14.39
N ASN A 60 -15.81 3.26 -14.47
CA ASN A 60 -16.13 4.69 -14.51
C ASN A 60 -17.46 4.91 -13.77
N LEU A 61 -17.41 5.67 -12.67
CA LEU A 61 -18.57 5.95 -11.84
C LEU A 61 -19.54 6.95 -12.49
N GLU A 62 -19.03 7.93 -13.24
CA GLU A 62 -19.88 8.93 -13.89
C GLU A 62 -20.77 8.32 -14.98
N TRP A 63 -20.26 7.30 -15.67
CA TRP A 63 -20.96 6.60 -16.77
C TRP A 63 -21.51 5.25 -16.36
N ASN A 64 -21.36 4.83 -15.11
CA ASN A 64 -21.76 3.51 -14.61
C ASN A 64 -21.20 2.34 -15.44
N VAL A 65 -19.97 2.49 -15.96
CA VAL A 65 -19.31 1.43 -16.73
C VAL A 65 -18.71 0.42 -15.75
N PRO A 66 -19.10 -0.87 -15.80
CA PRO A 66 -18.56 -1.88 -14.89
C PRO A 66 -17.10 -2.22 -15.21
N ASN A 67 -16.33 -2.62 -14.18
CA ASN A 67 -15.06 -3.29 -14.38
C ASN A 67 -15.27 -4.69 -14.95
N THR A 68 -14.34 -5.11 -15.80
CA THR A 68 -14.28 -6.45 -16.41
C THR A 68 -12.85 -6.97 -16.34
N PRO A 69 -12.56 -8.26 -16.59
CA PRO A 69 -11.19 -8.76 -16.70
C PRO A 69 -10.36 -8.04 -17.77
N SER A 70 -11.00 -7.49 -18.80
CA SER A 70 -10.35 -6.73 -19.88
C SER A 70 -10.23 -5.22 -19.61
N THR A 71 -10.63 -4.74 -18.44
CA THR A 71 -10.40 -3.36 -18.00
C THR A 71 -8.91 -3.14 -17.77
N LYS A 72 -8.38 -2.02 -18.29
CA LYS A 72 -6.98 -1.63 -18.17
C LYS A 72 -6.78 -0.73 -16.95
N PHE A 73 -5.78 -1.04 -16.15
CA PHE A 73 -5.45 -0.31 -14.93
C PHE A 73 -4.02 0.20 -15.00
N ARG A 74 -3.75 1.38 -14.48
CA ARG A 74 -2.39 1.84 -14.20
C ARG A 74 -1.75 0.92 -13.17
N LEU A 75 -0.57 0.41 -13.48
CA LEU A 75 0.11 -0.57 -12.63
C LEU A 75 0.85 0.05 -11.45
N GLY A 76 1.21 1.33 -11.56
CA GLY A 76 2.12 1.92 -10.58
C GLY A 76 3.40 1.08 -10.48
N SER A 77 3.89 0.83 -9.28
CA SER A 77 5.19 0.19 -9.07
C SER A 77 5.32 -1.28 -9.53
N VAL A 78 4.24 -1.97 -9.89
CA VAL A 78 4.35 -3.26 -10.60
C VAL A 78 5.13 -3.10 -11.93
N THR A 79 5.17 -1.88 -12.51
CA THR A 79 6.04 -1.50 -13.63
C THR A 79 7.50 -1.89 -13.41
N LYS A 80 8.00 -1.86 -12.17
CA LYS A 80 9.41 -2.10 -11.85
C LYS A 80 9.90 -3.50 -12.23
N GLN A 81 9.03 -4.50 -12.24
CA GLN A 81 9.37 -5.85 -12.70
C GLN A 81 9.78 -5.83 -14.18
N PHE A 82 9.05 -5.10 -15.01
CA PHE A 82 9.32 -4.97 -16.44
C PHE A 82 10.62 -4.18 -16.69
N THR A 83 10.87 -3.15 -15.90
CA THR A 83 12.11 -2.38 -15.95
C THR A 83 13.32 -3.24 -15.56
N ALA A 84 13.21 -4.02 -14.48
CA ALA A 84 14.29 -4.92 -14.06
C ALA A 84 14.56 -6.01 -15.09
N ALA A 85 13.52 -6.63 -15.65
CA ALA A 85 13.67 -7.60 -16.74
C ALA A 85 14.32 -6.97 -17.99
N SER A 86 13.98 -5.71 -18.32
CA SER A 86 14.59 -4.97 -19.43
C SER A 86 16.09 -4.75 -19.23
N ILE A 87 16.51 -4.40 -18.03
CA ILE A 87 17.95 -4.27 -17.67
C ILE A 87 18.65 -5.62 -17.80
N LEU A 88 18.05 -6.70 -17.29
CA LEU A 88 18.62 -8.05 -17.39
C LEU A 88 18.72 -8.53 -18.84
N LEU A 89 17.75 -8.22 -19.70
CA LEU A 89 17.84 -8.46 -21.14
C LEU A 89 19.02 -7.73 -21.80
N LEU A 90 19.28 -6.49 -21.37
CA LEU A 90 20.44 -5.73 -21.88
C LEU A 90 21.75 -6.30 -21.35
N GLU A 91 21.80 -6.79 -20.12
CA GLU A 91 22.95 -7.51 -19.58
C GLU A 91 23.23 -8.80 -20.38
N GLU A 92 22.22 -9.62 -20.64
CA GLU A 92 22.35 -10.85 -21.46
C GLU A 92 22.86 -10.57 -22.88
N ARG A 93 22.50 -9.41 -23.43
CA ARG A 93 22.95 -8.96 -24.75
C ARG A 93 24.36 -8.31 -24.73
N GLY A 94 25.03 -8.29 -23.58
CA GLY A 94 26.35 -7.69 -23.40
C GLY A 94 26.37 -6.16 -23.61
N LYS A 95 25.21 -5.48 -23.42
CA LYS A 95 25.11 -4.03 -23.61
C LYS A 95 25.46 -3.25 -22.35
N LEU A 96 25.33 -3.87 -21.18
CA LEU A 96 25.68 -3.34 -19.87
C LEU A 96 25.98 -4.50 -18.91
N THR A 97 26.49 -4.17 -17.72
CA THR A 97 26.55 -5.09 -16.58
C THR A 97 25.90 -4.46 -15.37
N LEU A 98 25.41 -5.28 -14.42
CA LEU A 98 24.79 -4.75 -13.20
C LEU A 98 25.77 -3.95 -12.33
N ASP A 99 27.06 -4.21 -12.46
CA ASP A 99 28.14 -3.52 -11.74
C ASP A 99 28.60 -2.23 -12.43
N ASP A 100 28.08 -1.93 -13.63
CA ASP A 100 28.42 -0.69 -14.31
C ASP A 100 28.05 0.52 -13.45
N PRO A 101 28.98 1.49 -13.28
CA PRO A 101 28.64 2.76 -12.62
C PRO A 101 27.65 3.53 -13.49
N ILE A 102 26.61 4.08 -12.86
CA ILE A 102 25.55 4.80 -13.57
C ILE A 102 26.05 6.05 -14.29
N LYS A 103 27.16 6.62 -13.86
CA LYS A 103 27.83 7.75 -14.51
C LYS A 103 28.23 7.46 -15.97
N LYS A 104 28.43 6.19 -16.35
CA LYS A 104 28.62 5.76 -17.75
C LYS A 104 27.43 6.15 -18.63
N TYR A 105 26.22 6.23 -18.07
CA TYR A 105 24.96 6.47 -18.78
C TYR A 105 24.35 7.84 -18.46
N VAL A 106 24.81 8.47 -17.38
CA VAL A 106 24.44 9.82 -16.95
C VAL A 106 25.74 10.62 -16.75
N PRO A 107 26.39 11.06 -17.83
CA PRO A 107 27.77 11.63 -17.76
C PRO A 107 27.86 12.89 -16.90
N ASP A 108 26.77 13.67 -16.80
CA ASP A 108 26.66 14.88 -16.00
C ASP A 108 26.22 14.63 -14.54
N ALA A 109 26.18 13.34 -14.11
CA ALA A 109 25.93 12.98 -12.73
C ALA A 109 27.00 13.55 -11.80
N PRO A 110 26.64 13.97 -10.56
CA PRO A 110 27.60 14.52 -9.60
C PRO A 110 28.58 13.43 -9.11
N ARG A 111 29.66 13.87 -8.47
CA ARG A 111 30.71 12.97 -7.94
C ARG A 111 30.19 11.98 -6.92
N GLU A 112 29.19 12.36 -6.17
CA GLU A 112 28.53 11.53 -5.16
C GLU A 112 27.91 10.27 -5.78
N TRP A 113 27.61 10.29 -7.10
CA TRP A 113 27.05 9.16 -7.84
C TRP A 113 28.11 8.23 -8.44
N ASP A 114 29.42 8.55 -8.34
CA ASP A 114 30.50 7.77 -8.98
C ASP A 114 30.53 6.29 -8.55
N LYS A 115 30.05 5.98 -7.33
CA LYS A 115 30.01 4.62 -6.77
C LYS A 115 28.66 3.94 -6.92
N ILE A 116 27.67 4.61 -7.49
CA ILE A 116 26.35 4.02 -7.67
C ILE A 116 26.37 3.14 -8.90
N THR A 117 25.95 1.88 -8.76
CA THR A 117 25.85 0.91 -9.86
C THR A 117 24.41 0.71 -10.29
N ILE A 118 24.18 0.09 -11.45
CA ILE A 118 22.87 -0.36 -11.90
C ILE A 118 22.22 -1.28 -10.84
N PHE A 119 23.00 -2.17 -10.21
CA PHE A 119 22.54 -3.03 -9.13
C PHE A 119 21.98 -2.24 -7.94
N ASN A 120 22.65 -1.14 -7.56
CA ASN A 120 22.16 -0.30 -6.46
C ASN A 120 20.80 0.35 -6.78
N LEU A 121 20.56 0.73 -8.05
CA LEU A 121 19.28 1.27 -8.48
C LEU A 121 18.18 0.21 -8.42
N LEU A 122 18.45 -1.00 -8.96
CA LEU A 122 17.52 -2.12 -9.00
C LEU A 122 17.07 -2.57 -7.59
N THR A 123 18.00 -2.51 -6.61
CA THR A 123 17.79 -2.97 -5.23
C THR A 123 17.42 -1.86 -4.25
N HIS A 124 17.21 -0.63 -4.72
CA HIS A 124 16.94 0.54 -3.88
C HIS A 124 18.02 0.82 -2.82
N THR A 125 19.27 0.56 -3.16
CA THR A 125 20.43 0.78 -2.28
C THR A 125 21.37 1.87 -2.78
N SER A 126 20.91 2.74 -3.69
CA SER A 126 21.73 3.81 -4.29
C SER A 126 21.94 5.01 -3.37
N GLY A 127 21.05 5.26 -2.42
CA GLY A 127 21.05 6.48 -1.62
C GLY A 127 20.47 7.71 -2.34
N ILE A 128 20.10 7.63 -3.61
CA ILE A 128 19.45 8.74 -4.34
C ILE A 128 18.10 9.06 -3.70
N PRO A 129 17.85 10.31 -3.29
CA PRO A 129 16.56 10.71 -2.69
C PRO A 129 15.37 10.35 -3.57
N ASN A 130 14.27 9.97 -2.95
CA ASN A 130 13.04 9.65 -3.68
C ASN A 130 12.35 10.94 -4.14
N PHE A 131 12.26 11.19 -5.45
CA PHE A 131 11.67 12.41 -6.00
C PHE A 131 10.19 12.57 -5.62
N THR A 132 9.46 11.48 -5.40
CA THR A 132 8.05 11.54 -4.97
C THR A 132 7.88 12.00 -3.52
N SER A 133 8.96 12.07 -2.75
CA SER A 133 8.98 12.58 -1.37
C SER A 133 9.41 14.06 -1.30
N LEU A 134 9.77 14.68 -2.43
CA LEU A 134 10.17 16.08 -2.47
C LEU A 134 8.97 17.00 -2.24
N PRO A 135 9.18 18.17 -1.62
CA PRO A 135 8.12 19.15 -1.34
C PRO A 135 7.33 19.60 -2.58
N ASP A 136 8.03 19.74 -3.72
CA ASP A 136 7.51 20.21 -5.00
C ASP A 136 6.90 19.10 -5.87
N TYR A 137 6.88 17.84 -5.40
CA TYR A 137 6.32 16.73 -6.17
C TYR A 137 4.86 16.96 -6.59
N LYS A 138 4.05 17.63 -5.75
CA LYS A 138 2.65 17.92 -6.05
C LYS A 138 2.45 18.77 -7.29
N SER A 139 3.34 19.72 -7.53
CA SER A 139 3.35 20.55 -8.76
C SER A 139 4.06 19.82 -9.89
N LEU A 140 5.19 19.19 -9.61
CA LEU A 140 5.99 18.47 -10.61
C LEU A 140 5.19 17.39 -11.34
N LYS A 141 4.31 16.68 -10.66
CA LYS A 141 3.52 15.59 -11.27
C LYS A 141 2.45 16.09 -12.25
N LEU A 142 2.18 17.38 -12.34
CA LEU A 142 1.15 17.95 -13.21
C LEU A 142 1.67 18.26 -14.63
N ASP A 143 2.98 18.40 -14.79
CA ASP A 143 3.59 18.84 -16.03
C ASP A 143 4.21 17.68 -16.82
N GLU A 144 4.19 17.79 -18.14
CA GLU A 144 4.97 16.91 -19.00
C GLU A 144 6.47 17.19 -18.82
N MET A 145 7.23 16.15 -18.52
CA MET A 145 8.65 16.31 -18.28
C MET A 145 9.42 15.10 -18.82
N PRO A 146 10.41 15.30 -19.72
CA PRO A 146 11.32 14.24 -20.11
C PRO A 146 12.05 13.64 -18.91
N VAL A 147 12.30 12.33 -18.92
CA VAL A 147 12.91 11.60 -17.79
C VAL A 147 14.24 12.24 -17.34
N ALA A 148 15.06 12.71 -18.27
CA ALA A 148 16.32 13.41 -17.94
C ALA A 148 16.08 14.66 -17.07
N LYS A 149 15.01 15.45 -17.33
CA LYS A 149 14.65 16.61 -16.49
C LYS A 149 14.13 16.18 -15.13
N THR A 150 13.35 15.09 -15.06
CA THR A 150 12.87 14.57 -13.77
C THR A 150 14.05 14.10 -12.91
N ILE A 151 15.08 13.51 -13.50
CA ILE A 151 16.33 13.12 -12.79
C ILE A 151 17.04 14.36 -12.20
N LEU A 152 17.03 15.52 -12.87
CA LEU A 152 17.64 16.75 -12.35
C LEU A 152 17.05 17.19 -11.01
N THR A 153 15.80 16.88 -10.70
CA THR A 153 15.16 17.24 -9.43
C THR A 153 15.83 16.62 -8.20
N VAL A 154 16.54 15.53 -8.40
CA VAL A 154 17.28 14.80 -7.34
C VAL A 154 18.80 14.78 -7.56
N ARG A 155 19.28 15.09 -8.76
CA ARG A 155 20.70 14.98 -9.14
C ARG A 155 21.60 15.80 -8.21
N ASP A 156 21.23 17.05 -7.95
CA ASP A 156 22.06 18.00 -7.20
C ASP A 156 21.75 17.96 -5.68
N LYS A 157 20.98 16.97 -5.23
CA LYS A 157 20.71 16.75 -3.80
C LYS A 157 21.72 15.77 -3.19
N PRO A 158 22.09 15.91 -1.91
CA PRO A 158 22.93 14.93 -1.23
C PRO A 158 22.28 13.55 -1.22
N LEU A 159 23.10 12.51 -1.21
CA LEU A 159 22.61 11.15 -1.00
C LEU A 159 22.07 10.99 0.43
N ASP A 160 20.97 10.29 0.59
CA ASP A 160 20.40 9.96 1.90
C ASP A 160 21.30 9.03 2.72
N PHE A 161 22.15 8.24 2.05
CA PHE A 161 23.14 7.31 2.61
C PHE A 161 24.13 6.84 1.52
N GLN A 162 25.20 6.20 1.91
CA GLN A 162 26.20 5.70 0.96
C GLN A 162 25.68 4.51 0.15
N PRO A 163 26.04 4.40 -1.15
CA PRO A 163 25.60 3.29 -1.99
C PRO A 163 25.91 1.93 -1.36
N GLY A 164 24.90 1.06 -1.30
CA GLY A 164 25.00 -0.28 -0.71
C GLY A 164 24.84 -0.35 0.81
N GLU A 165 24.82 0.77 1.53
CA GLU A 165 24.75 0.79 3.00
C GLU A 165 23.41 0.21 3.51
N LYS A 166 22.31 0.73 3.04
CA LYS A 166 20.96 0.28 3.41
C LYS A 166 20.00 0.28 2.21
N MET A 167 18.85 -0.32 2.40
CA MET A 167 17.75 -0.26 1.44
C MET A 167 16.80 0.87 1.84
N SER A 168 16.48 1.76 0.89
CA SER A 168 15.43 2.77 0.99
C SER A 168 14.75 2.90 -0.36
N TYR A 169 13.45 2.57 -0.40
CA TYR A 169 12.68 2.55 -1.63
C TYR A 169 12.70 3.92 -2.32
N SER A 170 13.17 3.98 -3.56
CA SER A 170 13.31 5.20 -4.33
C SER A 170 12.84 5.03 -5.76
N ASN A 171 11.80 5.79 -6.15
CA ASN A 171 11.34 5.85 -7.54
C ASN A 171 12.40 6.49 -8.44
N SER A 172 13.25 7.39 -7.90
CA SER A 172 14.33 8.03 -8.65
C SER A 172 15.29 7.02 -9.27
N GLY A 173 15.62 5.93 -8.54
CA GLY A 173 16.47 4.87 -9.08
C GLY A 173 15.88 4.24 -10.34
N TYR A 174 14.58 4.02 -10.37
CA TYR A 174 13.91 3.42 -11.54
C TYR A 174 13.70 4.42 -12.69
N LEU A 175 13.63 5.73 -12.42
CA LEU A 175 13.74 6.74 -13.49
C LEU A 175 15.11 6.67 -14.18
N VAL A 176 16.18 6.58 -13.39
CA VAL A 176 17.54 6.46 -13.92
C VAL A 176 17.67 5.15 -14.71
N LEU A 177 17.11 4.02 -14.25
CA LEU A 177 17.10 2.77 -15.01
C LEU A 177 16.37 2.90 -16.36
N GLY A 178 15.23 3.61 -16.40
CA GLY A 178 14.56 3.93 -17.64
C GLY A 178 15.43 4.73 -18.59
N HIS A 179 16.10 5.77 -18.09
CA HIS A 179 17.05 6.57 -18.85
C HIS A 179 18.25 5.74 -19.35
N VAL A 180 18.76 4.81 -18.54
CA VAL A 180 19.81 3.86 -18.97
C VAL A 180 19.33 3.01 -20.14
N ILE A 181 18.11 2.46 -20.08
CA ILE A 181 17.53 1.67 -21.17
C ILE A 181 17.49 2.51 -22.45
N GLU A 182 17.00 3.74 -22.38
CA GLU A 182 16.92 4.66 -23.54
C GLU A 182 18.30 5.03 -24.10
N THR A 183 19.25 5.34 -23.21
CA THR A 183 20.63 5.69 -23.60
C THR A 183 21.34 4.53 -24.31
N VAL A 184 21.19 3.31 -23.78
CA VAL A 184 21.88 2.11 -24.32
C VAL A 184 21.25 1.65 -25.63
N THR A 185 19.95 1.82 -25.80
CA THR A 185 19.22 1.27 -26.96
C THR A 185 18.94 2.28 -28.06
N GLY A 186 18.95 3.59 -27.73
CA GLY A 186 18.48 4.64 -28.63
C GLY A 186 16.97 4.63 -28.89
N ALA A 187 16.22 3.77 -28.20
CA ALA A 187 14.76 3.65 -28.29
C ALA A 187 14.12 4.16 -26.99
N SER A 188 12.87 4.63 -27.06
CA SER A 188 12.12 4.97 -25.85
C SER A 188 11.90 3.74 -24.96
N TYR A 189 11.77 3.95 -23.65
CA TYR A 189 11.42 2.89 -22.68
C TYR A 189 10.15 2.15 -23.11
N GLU A 190 9.12 2.89 -23.51
CA GLU A 190 7.85 2.33 -24.05
C GLU A 190 8.12 1.35 -25.19
N LYS A 191 8.88 1.80 -26.20
CA LYS A 191 9.18 0.97 -27.37
C LYS A 191 9.97 -0.28 -26.98
N PHE A 192 10.97 -0.13 -26.10
CA PHE A 192 11.80 -1.26 -25.66
C PHE A 192 10.95 -2.33 -24.96
N VAL A 193 10.12 -1.95 -23.98
CA VAL A 193 9.26 -2.89 -23.25
C VAL A 193 8.23 -3.54 -24.17
N THR A 194 7.64 -2.77 -25.09
CA THR A 194 6.66 -3.29 -26.06
C THR A 194 7.30 -4.34 -26.97
N ASP A 195 8.45 -4.03 -27.57
CA ASP A 195 9.08 -4.92 -28.55
C ASP A 195 9.69 -6.19 -27.91
N ASN A 196 10.21 -6.07 -26.67
CA ASN A 196 10.97 -7.14 -26.05
C ASN A 196 10.16 -7.95 -25.00
N ILE A 197 9.04 -7.44 -24.53
CA ILE A 197 8.24 -8.10 -23.49
C ILE A 197 6.77 -8.25 -23.94
N PHE A 198 6.06 -7.15 -24.19
CA PHE A 198 4.63 -7.23 -24.44
C PHE A 198 4.29 -8.00 -25.73
N THR A 199 4.93 -7.66 -26.85
CA THR A 199 4.70 -8.32 -28.12
C THR A 199 5.05 -9.80 -28.09
N PRO A 200 6.25 -10.21 -27.63
CA PRO A 200 6.63 -11.63 -27.56
C PRO A 200 5.72 -12.48 -26.65
N LEU A 201 5.17 -11.88 -25.57
CA LEU A 201 4.27 -12.58 -24.66
C LEU A 201 2.78 -12.49 -25.06
N GLY A 202 2.45 -11.73 -26.12
CA GLY A 202 1.08 -11.52 -26.57
C GLY A 202 0.25 -10.68 -25.58
N MET A 203 0.87 -9.78 -24.84
CA MET A 203 0.25 -8.84 -23.90
C MET A 203 -0.34 -7.64 -24.63
N LYS A 204 -1.44 -7.87 -25.35
CA LYS A 204 -2.05 -6.90 -26.27
C LYS A 204 -2.79 -5.75 -25.58
N ASP A 205 -3.13 -5.93 -24.32
CA ASP A 205 -3.87 -4.96 -23.51
C ASP A 205 -2.96 -4.27 -22.45
N SER A 206 -1.64 -4.34 -22.67
CA SER A 206 -0.60 -3.68 -21.88
C SER A 206 0.11 -2.61 -22.69
N GLY A 207 0.61 -1.57 -22.01
CA GLY A 207 1.36 -0.51 -22.66
C GLY A 207 1.86 0.53 -21.66
N TYR A 208 2.53 1.56 -22.22
CA TYR A 208 2.89 2.76 -21.48
C TYR A 208 1.69 3.71 -21.48
N ASP A 209 1.26 4.20 -20.31
CA ASP A 209 0.08 5.06 -20.23
C ASP A 209 0.37 6.48 -20.77
N SER A 210 -0.63 7.06 -21.38
CA SER A 210 -0.56 8.38 -22.00
C SER A 210 -1.75 9.24 -21.55
N ASN A 211 -1.48 10.53 -21.27
CA ASN A 211 -2.53 11.47 -20.94
C ASN A 211 -3.27 11.98 -22.20
N THR A 212 -2.68 11.80 -23.40
CA THR A 212 -3.23 12.30 -24.66
C THR A 212 -3.83 11.20 -25.54
N ALA A 213 -3.30 9.96 -25.47
CA ALA A 213 -3.81 8.85 -26.27
C ALA A 213 -5.16 8.34 -25.74
N ILE A 214 -6.05 7.95 -26.67
CA ILE A 214 -7.29 7.25 -26.32
C ILE A 214 -6.95 5.76 -26.10
N ILE A 215 -6.93 5.35 -24.84
CA ILE A 215 -6.69 3.96 -24.45
C ILE A 215 -8.04 3.31 -24.16
N ALA A 216 -8.52 2.49 -25.09
CA ALA A 216 -9.81 1.82 -24.96
C ALA A 216 -9.86 0.95 -23.69
N ARG A 217 -10.98 0.98 -22.95
CA ARG A 217 -11.24 0.22 -21.72
C ARG A 217 -10.32 0.60 -20.54
N ARG A 218 -9.68 1.77 -20.55
CA ARG A 218 -8.92 2.26 -19.40
C ARG A 218 -9.87 2.75 -18.32
N ALA A 219 -9.74 2.26 -17.08
CA ALA A 219 -10.51 2.71 -15.95
C ALA A 219 -10.20 4.17 -15.59
N ALA A 220 -11.20 4.90 -15.09
CA ALA A 220 -11.01 6.14 -14.34
C ALA A 220 -10.49 5.82 -12.93
N GLY A 221 -9.64 6.68 -12.39
CA GLY A 221 -9.04 6.50 -11.07
C GLY A 221 -9.77 7.29 -9.98
N TYR A 222 -9.91 6.72 -8.79
CA TYR A 222 -10.64 7.31 -7.67
C TYR A 222 -9.83 7.31 -6.37
N MET A 223 -10.12 8.29 -5.51
CA MET A 223 -9.61 8.38 -4.15
C MET A 223 -10.76 8.18 -3.16
N PRO A 224 -10.55 7.49 -2.03
CA PRO A 224 -11.54 7.43 -0.97
C PRO A 224 -11.70 8.80 -0.31
N SER A 225 -12.95 9.14 0.07
CA SER A 225 -13.25 10.30 0.91
C SER A 225 -14.32 9.95 1.94
N ALA A 226 -14.55 10.85 2.91
CA ALA A 226 -15.58 10.65 3.94
C ALA A 226 -17.01 10.54 3.37
N THR A 227 -17.25 11.13 2.19
CA THR A 227 -18.56 11.13 1.52
C THR A 227 -18.66 10.11 0.38
N GLY A 228 -17.64 9.30 0.16
CA GLY A 228 -17.55 8.32 -0.92
C GLY A 228 -16.37 8.59 -1.86
N PRO A 229 -16.22 7.81 -2.94
CA PRO A 229 -15.14 8.00 -3.90
C PRO A 229 -15.19 9.39 -4.57
N VAL A 230 -14.02 10.01 -4.76
CA VAL A 230 -13.82 11.23 -5.55
C VAL A 230 -12.83 10.96 -6.65
N ASN A 231 -12.85 11.75 -7.73
CA ASN A 231 -11.87 11.62 -8.83
C ASN A 231 -10.45 11.79 -8.30
N ALA A 232 -9.53 10.96 -8.78
CA ALA A 232 -8.12 11.07 -8.44
C ALA A 232 -7.49 12.33 -9.03
N GLY A 233 -6.44 12.82 -8.38
CA GLY A 233 -5.64 13.92 -8.88
C GLY A 233 -4.93 13.57 -10.19
N PHE A 234 -4.64 14.59 -10.99
CA PHE A 234 -3.90 14.43 -12.23
C PHE A 234 -2.44 14.05 -11.99
N VAL A 235 -1.94 13.14 -12.81
CA VAL A 235 -0.51 12.78 -12.92
C VAL A 235 -0.16 12.71 -14.41
N HIS A 236 0.83 13.51 -14.84
CA HIS A 236 1.37 13.33 -16.18
C HIS A 236 2.22 12.06 -16.25
N MET A 237 1.92 11.16 -17.19
CA MET A 237 2.51 9.81 -17.20
C MET A 237 3.98 9.77 -17.58
N SER A 238 4.56 10.88 -18.07
CA SER A 238 6.02 11.02 -18.20
C SER A 238 6.75 11.00 -16.85
N ILE A 239 6.07 11.39 -15.76
CA ILE A 239 6.67 11.55 -14.43
C ILE A 239 7.00 10.20 -13.76
N PRO A 240 6.07 9.22 -13.65
CA PRO A 240 6.39 7.92 -13.08
C PRO A 240 7.29 7.07 -14.00
N HIS A 241 7.30 7.32 -15.31
CA HIS A 241 8.14 6.66 -16.31
C HIS A 241 8.38 5.17 -16.01
N ALA A 242 9.62 4.69 -16.05
CA ALA A 242 10.00 3.30 -15.76
C ALA A 242 9.81 2.87 -14.30
N ALA A 243 9.44 3.79 -13.40
CA ALA A 243 9.07 3.48 -12.03
C ALA A 243 7.58 3.14 -11.86
N GLY A 244 6.68 3.53 -12.83
CA GLY A 244 5.25 3.42 -12.56
C GLY A 244 4.29 3.73 -13.70
N ALA A 245 4.73 3.91 -14.96
CA ALA A 245 3.87 4.42 -16.04
C ALA A 245 3.17 3.35 -16.88
N LEU A 246 3.36 2.07 -16.62
CA LEU A 246 2.70 1.02 -17.39
C LEU A 246 1.24 0.83 -16.97
N TYR A 247 0.41 0.41 -17.91
CA TYR A 247 -0.91 -0.12 -17.67
C TYR A 247 -1.01 -1.57 -18.17
N SER A 248 -1.94 -2.34 -17.61
CA SER A 248 -2.21 -3.71 -18.03
C SER A 248 -3.62 -4.17 -17.63
N THR A 249 -3.94 -5.42 -17.96
CA THR A 249 -5.08 -6.19 -17.48
C THR A 249 -4.59 -7.36 -16.60
N THR A 250 -5.49 -7.97 -15.83
CA THR A 250 -5.15 -9.15 -15.03
C THR A 250 -4.73 -10.33 -15.90
N GLU A 251 -5.30 -10.49 -17.10
CA GLU A 251 -4.96 -11.55 -18.02
C GLU A 251 -3.57 -11.38 -18.65
N ASP A 252 -3.20 -10.14 -19.02
CA ASP A 252 -1.86 -9.87 -19.53
C ASP A 252 -0.79 -10.04 -18.43
N LEU A 253 -1.11 -9.71 -17.18
CA LEU A 253 -0.20 -10.00 -16.06
C LEU A 253 -0.04 -11.50 -15.82
N LEU A 254 -1.05 -12.33 -16.06
CA LEU A 254 -0.89 -13.79 -16.07
C LEU A 254 0.08 -14.24 -17.18
N ARG A 255 -0.03 -13.67 -18.40
CA ARG A 255 0.93 -13.94 -19.49
C ARG A 255 2.34 -13.50 -19.14
N TRP A 256 2.48 -12.37 -18.43
CA TRP A 256 3.75 -11.90 -17.91
C TRP A 256 4.39 -12.92 -16.96
N GLU A 257 3.68 -13.35 -15.91
CA GLU A 257 4.21 -14.33 -14.95
C GLU A 257 4.55 -15.67 -15.64
N GLN A 258 3.64 -16.18 -16.45
CA GLN A 258 3.88 -17.41 -17.20
C GLN A 258 5.11 -17.30 -18.13
N GLY A 259 5.25 -16.18 -18.82
CA GLY A 259 6.37 -15.95 -19.74
C GLY A 259 7.70 -15.78 -19.03
N LEU A 260 7.71 -14.99 -17.95
CA LEU A 260 8.90 -14.74 -17.15
C LEU A 260 9.43 -16.03 -16.51
N PHE A 261 8.59 -16.78 -15.82
CA PHE A 261 8.97 -18.01 -15.11
C PHE A 261 9.15 -19.23 -16.04
N ALA A 262 8.68 -19.14 -17.30
CA ALA A 262 9.02 -20.14 -18.33
C ALA A 262 10.32 -19.81 -19.10
N GLY A 263 11.04 -18.75 -18.71
CA GLY A 263 12.30 -18.37 -19.38
C GLY A 263 12.11 -17.77 -20.79
N LYS A 264 10.90 -17.25 -21.11
CA LYS A 264 10.63 -16.64 -22.42
C LYS A 264 11.08 -15.16 -22.51
N VAL A 265 11.35 -14.52 -21.38
CA VAL A 265 11.76 -13.12 -21.29
C VAL A 265 13.26 -13.02 -21.00
N VAL A 266 13.71 -13.66 -19.93
CA VAL A 266 15.12 -13.68 -19.51
C VAL A 266 15.55 -15.13 -19.28
N SER A 267 16.85 -15.39 -19.33
CA SER A 267 17.42 -16.70 -19.05
C SER A 267 17.14 -17.17 -17.61
N PRO A 268 17.21 -18.48 -17.31
CA PRO A 268 17.11 -18.97 -15.94
C PRO A 268 18.15 -18.34 -14.99
N ALA A 269 19.33 -18.00 -15.47
CA ALA A 269 20.37 -17.34 -14.67
C ALA A 269 19.96 -15.90 -14.30
N SER A 270 19.42 -15.14 -15.23
CA SER A 270 18.91 -13.79 -14.99
C SER A 270 17.65 -13.81 -14.11
N LEU A 271 16.77 -14.79 -14.31
CA LEU A 271 15.60 -14.97 -13.45
C LEU A 271 16.02 -15.26 -12.00
N ALA A 272 17.05 -16.10 -11.80
CA ALA A 272 17.61 -16.36 -10.48
C ALA A 272 18.15 -15.06 -9.84
N LYS A 273 18.90 -14.22 -10.59
CA LYS A 273 19.32 -12.89 -10.12
C LYS A 273 18.11 -12.03 -9.75
N MET A 274 17.08 -11.98 -10.62
CA MET A 274 15.89 -11.17 -10.44
C MET A 274 15.12 -11.53 -9.15
N THR A 275 15.15 -12.80 -8.75
CA THR A 275 14.36 -13.34 -7.63
C THR A 275 15.20 -13.72 -6.41
N THR A 276 16.44 -13.29 -6.33
CA THR A 276 17.31 -13.46 -5.16
C THR A 276 17.26 -12.20 -4.30
N PRO A 277 16.72 -12.24 -3.06
CA PRO A 277 16.68 -11.09 -2.17
C PRO A 277 18.07 -10.56 -1.84
N PHE A 278 18.21 -9.25 -1.75
CA PHE A 278 19.46 -8.60 -1.33
C PHE A 278 19.33 -7.99 0.08
N LYS A 279 18.43 -7.02 0.25
CA LYS A 279 18.15 -6.38 1.56
C LYS A 279 16.64 -6.23 1.74
N ASN A 280 16.14 -6.44 2.97
CA ASN A 280 14.73 -6.27 3.33
C ASN A 280 13.78 -7.02 2.36
N ASP A 281 14.12 -8.27 2.03
CA ASP A 281 13.37 -9.12 1.10
C ASP A 281 13.24 -8.56 -0.34
N TYR A 282 13.86 -7.42 -0.66
CA TYR A 282 13.81 -6.83 -1.98
C TYR A 282 14.92 -7.41 -2.88
N ALA A 283 14.52 -7.83 -4.07
CA ALA A 283 15.38 -8.32 -5.13
C ALA A 283 15.43 -7.30 -6.29
N LEU A 284 15.43 -7.72 -7.55
CA LEU A 284 15.46 -6.80 -8.68
C LEU A 284 14.03 -6.50 -9.16
N GLY A 285 13.42 -5.44 -8.64
CA GLY A 285 12.06 -5.01 -9.01
C GLY A 285 10.94 -5.87 -8.44
N VAL A 286 11.24 -6.78 -7.53
CA VAL A 286 10.29 -7.66 -6.83
C VAL A 286 10.66 -7.79 -5.36
N VAL A 287 9.69 -8.13 -4.53
CA VAL A 287 9.83 -8.55 -3.15
C VAL A 287 9.71 -10.06 -3.10
N VAL A 288 10.60 -10.74 -2.39
CA VAL A 288 10.59 -12.21 -2.24
C VAL A 288 10.47 -12.54 -0.77
N GLN A 289 9.36 -13.14 -0.40
CA GLN A 289 9.02 -13.43 1.00
C GLN A 289 8.53 -14.87 1.16
N THR A 290 8.36 -15.29 2.40
CA THR A 290 7.61 -16.50 2.75
C THR A 290 6.27 -16.06 3.35
N ALA A 291 5.18 -16.48 2.74
CA ALA A 291 3.81 -16.27 3.21
C ALA A 291 3.14 -17.63 3.43
N SER A 292 2.57 -17.86 4.61
CA SER A 292 1.93 -19.14 4.98
C SER A 292 2.82 -20.36 4.67
N GLY A 293 4.14 -20.24 4.93
CA GLY A 293 5.13 -21.30 4.68
C GLY A 293 5.53 -21.49 3.21
N ARG A 294 5.05 -20.67 2.26
CA ARG A 294 5.33 -20.76 0.83
C ARG A 294 6.12 -19.55 0.34
N LYS A 295 7.09 -19.80 -0.54
CA LYS A 295 7.81 -18.73 -1.23
C LYS A 295 6.83 -17.96 -2.13
N VAL A 296 6.83 -16.63 -2.03
CA VAL A 296 6.07 -15.73 -2.90
C VAL A 296 6.99 -14.66 -3.46
N ILE A 297 6.84 -14.40 -4.77
CA ILE A 297 7.50 -13.33 -5.50
C ILE A 297 6.41 -12.34 -5.88
N GLN A 298 6.52 -11.09 -5.42
CA GLN A 298 5.39 -10.16 -5.49
C GLN A 298 5.83 -8.71 -5.62
N HIS A 299 4.94 -7.85 -6.07
CA HIS A 299 5.09 -6.40 -5.97
C HIS A 299 3.73 -5.71 -5.93
N GLY A 300 3.61 -4.73 -5.04
CA GLY A 300 2.47 -3.83 -5.02
C GLY A 300 2.69 -2.61 -5.92
N GLY A 301 1.63 -1.98 -6.37
CA GLY A 301 1.67 -0.73 -7.11
C GLY A 301 0.74 0.31 -6.52
N GLY A 302 1.15 1.56 -6.54
CA GLY A 302 0.35 2.71 -6.13
C GLY A 302 0.66 3.91 -7.02
N ILE A 303 -0.40 4.53 -7.52
CA ILE A 303 -0.40 5.81 -8.24
C ILE A 303 -1.77 6.45 -8.00
N ASP A 304 -1.88 7.78 -8.17
CA ASP A 304 -3.16 8.46 -7.95
C ASP A 304 -4.31 7.74 -8.66
N GLY A 305 -5.30 7.32 -7.89
CA GLY A 305 -6.50 6.60 -8.36
C GLY A 305 -6.36 5.09 -8.51
N PHE A 306 -5.18 4.51 -8.34
CA PHE A 306 -4.97 3.08 -8.57
C PHE A 306 -4.06 2.47 -7.52
N ASN A 307 -4.46 1.29 -7.03
CA ASN A 307 -3.57 0.39 -6.30
C ASN A 307 -3.65 -1.00 -6.93
N THR A 308 -2.51 -1.67 -7.02
CA THR A 308 -2.38 -2.95 -7.69
C THR A 308 -1.53 -3.91 -6.86
N PHE A 309 -1.72 -5.19 -7.08
CA PHE A 309 -0.89 -6.22 -6.47
C PHE A 309 -0.76 -7.40 -7.41
N LEU A 310 0.47 -7.88 -7.59
CA LEU A 310 0.79 -9.06 -8.38
C LEU A 310 1.67 -9.98 -7.55
N ALA A 311 1.26 -11.24 -7.41
CA ALA A 311 1.97 -12.27 -6.67
C ALA A 311 2.07 -13.56 -7.48
N TYR A 312 3.24 -14.19 -7.41
CA TYR A 312 3.51 -15.49 -8.00
C TYR A 312 4.11 -16.43 -6.96
N TYR A 313 3.56 -17.63 -6.85
CA TYR A 313 4.03 -18.70 -5.99
C TYR A 313 4.69 -19.77 -6.87
N PRO A 314 6.03 -19.86 -6.88
CA PRO A 314 6.75 -20.71 -7.84
C PRO A 314 6.52 -22.21 -7.63
N ASP A 315 6.25 -22.67 -6.40
CA ASP A 315 6.13 -24.09 -6.06
C ASP A 315 4.96 -24.78 -6.78
N ASP A 316 3.85 -24.07 -6.95
CA ASP A 316 2.64 -24.58 -7.62
C ASP A 316 2.16 -23.69 -8.78
N LYS A 317 2.99 -22.72 -9.17
CA LYS A 317 2.74 -21.79 -10.28
C LYS A 317 1.43 -21.00 -10.11
N LEU A 318 1.08 -20.65 -8.87
CA LEU A 318 -0.09 -19.86 -8.60
C LEU A 318 0.21 -18.38 -8.88
N THR A 319 -0.61 -17.76 -9.73
CA THR A 319 -0.62 -16.31 -9.97
C THR A 319 -1.85 -15.68 -9.35
N VAL A 320 -1.67 -14.61 -8.59
CA VAL A 320 -2.76 -13.78 -8.08
C VAL A 320 -2.51 -12.34 -8.51
N ALA A 321 -3.42 -11.79 -9.31
CA ALA A 321 -3.40 -10.40 -9.75
C ALA A 321 -4.65 -9.67 -9.27
N VAL A 322 -4.47 -8.56 -8.56
CA VAL A 322 -5.57 -7.71 -8.06
C VAL A 322 -5.26 -6.27 -8.47
N LEU A 323 -6.11 -5.71 -9.35
CA LEU A 323 -5.97 -4.37 -9.91
C LEU A 323 -7.17 -3.54 -9.48
N ALA A 324 -6.94 -2.45 -8.74
CA ALA A 324 -8.00 -1.55 -8.29
C ALA A 324 -7.87 -0.17 -8.92
N ASN A 325 -9.02 0.44 -9.22
CA ASN A 325 -9.14 1.83 -9.65
C ASN A 325 -9.67 2.75 -8.53
N ILE A 326 -9.41 2.37 -7.29
CA ILE A 326 -9.56 3.20 -6.09
C ILE A 326 -8.34 3.02 -5.20
N ASN A 327 -7.80 4.10 -4.63
CA ASN A 327 -6.64 3.99 -3.73
C ASN A 327 -7.01 3.34 -2.40
N GLY A 328 -6.10 2.49 -1.90
CA GLY A 328 -6.21 1.77 -0.62
C GLY A 328 -5.30 0.55 -0.54
N GLN A 329 -5.21 -0.08 0.62
CA GLN A 329 -4.39 -1.28 0.84
C GLN A 329 -5.10 -2.59 0.42
N THR A 330 -6.33 -2.49 -0.08
CA THR A 330 -7.22 -3.61 -0.36
C THR A 330 -6.66 -4.64 -1.36
N PRO A 331 -5.95 -4.26 -2.45
CA PRO A 331 -5.41 -5.26 -3.39
C PRO A 331 -4.49 -6.30 -2.74
N ASN A 332 -3.61 -5.89 -1.85
CA ASN A 332 -2.75 -6.80 -1.10
C ASN A 332 -3.57 -7.74 -0.19
N GLN A 333 -4.53 -7.19 0.54
CA GLN A 333 -5.39 -7.96 1.44
C GLN A 333 -6.20 -9.03 0.69
N ILE A 334 -6.80 -8.65 -0.44
CA ILE A 334 -7.53 -9.58 -1.30
C ILE A 334 -6.58 -10.66 -1.83
N ALA A 335 -5.43 -10.26 -2.40
CA ALA A 335 -4.48 -11.20 -2.99
C ALA A 335 -3.99 -12.26 -1.99
N THR A 336 -3.67 -11.85 -0.75
CA THR A 336 -3.26 -12.77 0.31
C THR A 336 -4.35 -13.80 0.63
N LYS A 337 -5.59 -13.34 0.84
CA LYS A 337 -6.72 -14.23 1.14
C LYS A 337 -7.05 -15.19 0.00
N LEU A 338 -6.98 -14.70 -1.25
CA LEU A 338 -7.23 -15.55 -2.42
C LEU A 338 -6.13 -16.59 -2.60
N ALA A 339 -4.88 -16.25 -2.32
CA ALA A 339 -3.79 -17.20 -2.34
C ALA A 339 -3.95 -18.26 -1.25
N ASP A 340 -4.33 -17.88 -0.02
CA ASP A 340 -4.60 -18.83 1.07
C ASP A 340 -5.72 -19.80 0.68
N LEU A 341 -6.83 -19.31 0.11
CA LEU A 341 -7.92 -20.18 -0.40
C LEU A 341 -7.44 -21.09 -1.54
N ALA A 342 -6.68 -20.56 -2.50
CA ALA A 342 -6.15 -21.36 -3.60
C ALA A 342 -5.20 -22.48 -3.13
N HIS A 343 -4.57 -22.30 -1.98
CA HIS A 343 -3.72 -23.30 -1.34
C HIS A 343 -4.48 -24.25 -0.38
N GLY A 344 -5.83 -24.16 -0.35
CA GLY A 344 -6.68 -25.00 0.52
C GLY A 344 -6.74 -24.52 1.98
N GLY A 345 -6.31 -23.29 2.25
CA GLY A 345 -6.44 -22.67 3.56
C GLY A 345 -7.86 -22.16 3.82
N GLY A 346 -8.19 -21.95 5.09
CA GLY A 346 -9.45 -21.33 5.51
C GLY A 346 -9.31 -19.81 5.63
N VAL A 347 -10.19 -19.07 4.98
CA VAL A 347 -10.31 -17.61 5.18
C VAL A 347 -11.62 -17.33 5.89
N GLN A 348 -11.52 -16.78 7.10
CA GLN A 348 -12.68 -16.33 7.87
C GLN A 348 -12.94 -14.86 7.57
N LEU A 349 -14.15 -14.53 7.13
CA LEU A 349 -14.56 -13.15 6.91
C LEU A 349 -14.89 -12.49 8.25
N THR A 350 -14.70 -11.17 8.35
CA THR A 350 -15.05 -10.41 9.56
C THR A 350 -16.54 -10.56 9.91
N SER A 351 -17.41 -10.65 8.89
CA SER A 351 -18.85 -10.88 9.06
C SER A 351 -19.24 -12.25 9.63
N GLU A 352 -18.35 -13.24 9.55
CA GLU A 352 -18.55 -14.61 10.06
C GLU A 352 -18.05 -14.78 11.48
N ARG A 353 -17.30 -13.81 11.99
CA ARG A 353 -16.78 -13.84 13.36
C ARG A 353 -17.93 -13.69 14.33
N LYS A 354 -18.03 -14.64 15.24
CA LYS A 354 -19.06 -14.62 16.29
C LYS A 354 -18.50 -13.95 17.53
N GLU A 355 -19.12 -12.88 17.92
CA GLU A 355 -18.81 -12.23 19.19
C GLU A 355 -19.33 -13.09 20.35
N ILE A 356 -18.51 -13.27 21.36
CA ILE A 356 -18.87 -13.87 22.63
C ILE A 356 -18.78 -12.86 23.75
N ALA A 357 -19.66 -12.96 24.73
CA ALA A 357 -19.58 -12.16 25.94
C ALA A 357 -18.58 -12.77 26.93
N LEU A 358 -17.65 -11.98 27.45
CA LEU A 358 -16.72 -12.37 28.48
C LEU A 358 -16.98 -11.57 29.76
N PRO A 359 -16.82 -12.18 30.94
CA PRO A 359 -16.92 -11.46 32.21
C PRO A 359 -15.89 -10.32 32.30
N ALA A 360 -16.26 -9.19 32.90
CA ALA A 360 -15.35 -8.04 33.10
C ALA A 360 -14.06 -8.44 33.84
N ALA A 361 -14.13 -9.41 34.77
CA ALA A 361 -12.96 -9.96 35.44
C ALA A 361 -11.98 -10.68 34.49
N THR A 362 -12.48 -11.28 33.40
CA THR A 362 -11.63 -11.87 32.34
C THR A 362 -11.07 -10.75 31.46
N LEU A 363 -11.89 -9.81 31.03
CA LEU A 363 -11.48 -8.69 30.19
C LEU A 363 -10.39 -7.83 30.84
N SER A 364 -10.52 -7.59 32.16
CA SER A 364 -9.53 -6.78 32.91
C SER A 364 -8.11 -7.35 32.91
N LYS A 365 -7.93 -8.67 32.69
CA LYS A 365 -6.61 -9.31 32.57
C LYS A 365 -5.81 -8.81 31.36
N TYR A 366 -6.50 -8.38 30.30
CA TYR A 366 -5.90 -7.93 29.02
C TYR A 366 -5.59 -6.44 29.01
N VAL A 367 -6.11 -5.67 29.96
CA VAL A 367 -5.82 -4.24 30.07
C VAL A 367 -4.32 -4.02 30.23
N GLY A 368 -3.76 -3.08 29.45
CA GLY A 368 -2.34 -2.80 29.51
C GLY A 368 -1.82 -2.05 28.29
N THR A 369 -0.52 -1.78 28.36
CA THR A 369 0.24 -1.17 27.28
C THR A 369 1.13 -2.22 26.63
N TYR A 370 1.09 -2.29 25.31
CA TYR A 370 1.82 -3.27 24.49
C TYR A 370 2.68 -2.53 23.47
N GLU A 371 3.99 -2.69 23.52
CA GLU A 371 4.92 -2.02 22.60
C GLU A 371 4.86 -2.66 21.21
N VAL A 372 4.43 -1.88 20.21
CA VAL A 372 4.41 -2.29 18.82
C VAL A 372 5.78 -2.04 18.15
N GLN A 373 6.38 -0.89 18.48
CA GLN A 373 7.75 -0.50 18.13
C GLN A 373 8.15 0.70 19.00
N PRO A 374 9.45 1.05 19.09
CA PRO A 374 9.88 2.18 19.89
C PRO A 374 9.07 3.45 19.62
N GLY A 375 8.39 3.96 20.67
CA GLY A 375 7.52 5.14 20.59
C GLY A 375 6.11 4.92 20.03
N VAL A 376 5.73 3.68 19.72
CA VAL A 376 4.37 3.33 19.29
C VAL A 376 3.84 2.17 20.12
N ASP A 377 2.85 2.46 20.96
CA ASP A 377 2.19 1.51 21.83
C ASP A 377 0.78 1.19 21.35
N MET A 378 0.34 -0.04 21.59
CA MET A 378 -1.06 -0.45 21.58
C MET A 378 -1.58 -0.44 23.01
N MET A 379 -2.53 0.41 23.29
CA MET A 379 -3.18 0.55 24.59
C MET A 379 -4.52 -0.21 24.58
N ILE A 380 -4.67 -1.16 25.49
CA ILE A 380 -5.91 -1.92 25.70
C ILE A 380 -6.58 -1.43 26.97
N ARG A 381 -7.82 -0.96 26.86
CA ARG A 381 -8.62 -0.46 27.98
C ARG A 381 -9.91 -1.25 28.10
N LEU A 382 -10.42 -1.37 29.32
CA LEU A 382 -11.77 -1.83 29.60
C LEU A 382 -12.71 -0.62 29.54
N ASP A 383 -13.74 -0.70 28.73
CA ASP A 383 -14.77 0.33 28.58
C ASP A 383 -16.16 -0.32 28.72
N GLY A 384 -16.73 -0.20 29.93
CA GLY A 384 -17.95 -0.92 30.29
C GLY A 384 -17.76 -2.44 30.25
N ASP A 385 -18.43 -3.09 29.32
CA ASP A 385 -18.48 -4.54 29.14
C ASP A 385 -17.60 -5.07 27.99
N HIS A 386 -16.78 -4.21 27.36
CA HIS A 386 -15.92 -4.60 26.26
C HIS A 386 -14.51 -3.97 26.37
N LEU A 387 -13.57 -4.51 25.62
CA LEU A 387 -12.24 -3.93 25.46
C LEU A 387 -12.20 -2.95 24.30
N THR A 388 -11.32 -1.97 24.43
CA THR A 388 -10.97 -1.07 23.34
C THR A 388 -9.48 -1.10 23.11
N THR A 389 -9.06 -0.89 21.85
CA THR A 389 -7.67 -0.76 21.44
C THR A 389 -7.40 0.62 20.87
N GLN A 390 -6.21 1.14 21.15
CA GLN A 390 -5.74 2.41 20.61
C GLN A 390 -4.24 2.31 20.32
N LEU A 391 -3.83 2.52 19.09
CA LEU A 391 -2.41 2.75 18.78
C LEU A 391 -2.04 4.21 19.08
N THR A 392 -0.80 4.44 19.49
CA THR A 392 -0.27 5.79 19.74
C THR A 392 -0.60 6.72 18.57
N GLY A 393 -1.30 7.81 18.87
CA GLY A 393 -1.69 8.83 17.87
C GLY A 393 -2.84 8.44 16.95
N GLN A 394 -3.50 7.31 17.15
CA GLN A 394 -4.67 6.88 16.39
C GLN A 394 -5.97 6.96 17.22
N PRO A 395 -7.14 6.96 16.56
CA PRO A 395 -8.42 6.81 17.25
C PRO A 395 -8.51 5.49 18.03
N GLN A 396 -9.33 5.49 19.07
CA GLN A 396 -9.69 4.28 19.81
C GLN A 396 -10.81 3.54 19.11
N PHE A 397 -10.71 2.20 19.08
CA PHE A 397 -11.74 1.32 18.51
C PHE A 397 -12.12 0.21 19.48
N PRO A 398 -13.40 -0.19 19.55
CA PRO A 398 -13.80 -1.37 20.29
C PRO A 398 -13.23 -2.63 19.65
N ILE A 399 -12.85 -3.61 20.48
CA ILE A 399 -12.48 -4.96 20.06
C ILE A 399 -13.42 -5.96 20.71
N PHE A 400 -13.84 -6.96 19.94
CA PHE A 400 -14.89 -7.91 20.27
C PHE A 400 -14.28 -9.30 20.44
N ALA A 401 -14.62 -9.98 21.54
CA ALA A 401 -14.08 -11.31 21.80
C ALA A 401 -14.63 -12.35 20.80
N GLU A 402 -13.77 -13.12 20.17
CA GLU A 402 -14.07 -14.30 19.37
C GLU A 402 -13.82 -15.58 20.17
N SER A 403 -12.86 -15.54 21.07
CA SER A 403 -12.58 -16.55 22.09
C SER A 403 -12.16 -15.87 23.40
N GLU A 404 -11.78 -16.63 24.41
CA GLU A 404 -11.28 -16.05 25.66
C GLU A 404 -10.09 -15.12 25.43
N THR A 405 -9.15 -15.49 24.53
CA THR A 405 -7.90 -14.75 24.30
C THR A 405 -7.84 -14.00 23.00
N LYS A 406 -8.75 -14.25 22.05
CA LYS A 406 -8.72 -13.69 20.70
C LYS A 406 -9.84 -12.70 20.47
N PHE A 407 -9.48 -11.51 19.99
CA PHE A 407 -10.38 -10.38 19.77
C PHE A 407 -10.24 -9.87 18.35
N PHE A 408 -11.31 -9.33 17.79
CA PHE A 408 -11.33 -8.77 16.43
C PHE A 408 -11.91 -7.36 16.40
N LEU A 409 -11.53 -6.59 15.37
CA LEU A 409 -12.11 -5.29 15.06
C LEU A 409 -13.21 -5.45 13.99
N LYS A 410 -14.33 -4.73 14.12
CA LYS A 410 -15.38 -4.70 13.09
C LYS A 410 -15.11 -3.65 12.00
N VAL A 411 -14.30 -2.65 12.30
CA VAL A 411 -14.02 -1.50 11.41
C VAL A 411 -12.87 -1.78 10.43
N VAL A 412 -12.05 -2.78 10.71
CA VAL A 412 -10.89 -3.20 9.91
C VAL A 412 -10.67 -4.69 10.13
N ASP A 413 -10.18 -5.39 9.10
CA ASP A 413 -9.81 -6.79 9.26
C ASP A 413 -8.49 -6.92 10.02
N ALA A 414 -8.59 -6.90 11.32
CA ALA A 414 -7.50 -7.05 12.26
C ALA A 414 -7.96 -7.82 13.50
N GLN A 415 -7.04 -8.58 14.09
CA GLN A 415 -7.25 -9.32 15.33
C GLN A 415 -6.11 -9.04 16.31
N VAL A 416 -6.41 -9.22 17.57
CA VAL A 416 -5.44 -9.22 18.67
C VAL A 416 -5.63 -10.51 19.46
N GLU A 417 -4.60 -11.32 19.54
CA GLU A 417 -4.59 -12.55 20.33
C GLU A 417 -3.66 -12.37 21.52
N PHE A 418 -4.20 -12.48 22.74
CA PHE A 418 -3.43 -12.35 23.96
C PHE A 418 -2.84 -13.70 24.37
N ILE A 419 -1.54 -13.72 24.65
CA ILE A 419 -0.80 -14.92 25.02
C ILE A 419 -0.55 -14.92 26.52
N LYS A 420 -0.92 -16.01 27.16
CA LYS A 420 -0.76 -16.25 28.61
C LYS A 420 0.39 -17.21 28.86
N ASP A 421 1.05 -17.04 29.98
CA ASP A 421 2.02 -18.01 30.50
C ASP A 421 1.34 -19.14 31.32
N ALA A 422 2.14 -20.05 31.86
CA ALA A 422 1.66 -21.16 32.69
C ALA A 422 0.95 -20.71 33.98
N SER A 423 1.10 -19.47 34.40
CA SER A 423 0.41 -18.86 35.54
C SER A 423 -0.85 -18.10 35.20
N GLU A 424 -1.34 -18.23 33.94
CA GLU A 424 -2.46 -17.48 33.37
C GLU A 424 -2.24 -15.95 33.25
N ALA A 425 -1.00 -15.49 33.40
CA ALA A 425 -0.66 -14.07 33.24
C ALA A 425 -0.44 -13.74 31.77
N VAL A 426 -1.02 -12.63 31.32
CA VAL A 426 -0.83 -12.12 29.94
C VAL A 426 0.57 -11.53 29.80
N THR A 427 1.40 -12.11 28.94
CA THR A 427 2.80 -11.71 28.73
C THR A 427 2.99 -10.81 27.52
N HIS A 428 2.27 -11.10 26.44
CA HIS A 428 2.33 -10.37 25.17
C HIS A 428 1.04 -10.55 24.38
N ALA A 429 0.91 -9.90 23.25
CA ALA A 429 -0.16 -10.15 22.31
C ALA A 429 0.42 -10.35 20.89
N VAL A 430 -0.35 -10.99 20.01
CA VAL A 430 -0.06 -11.09 18.60
C VAL A 430 -1.12 -10.29 17.84
N MET A 431 -0.68 -9.31 17.07
CA MET A 431 -1.53 -8.56 16.16
C MET A 431 -1.54 -9.25 14.81
N HIS A 432 -2.72 -9.66 14.33
CA HIS A 432 -2.92 -10.25 13.02
C HIS A 432 -3.55 -9.21 12.11
N GLN A 433 -2.83 -8.74 11.09
CA GLN A 433 -3.33 -7.75 10.16
C GLN A 433 -2.65 -7.86 8.79
N ASN A 434 -3.40 -7.79 7.70
CA ASN A 434 -2.88 -7.83 6.33
C ASN A 434 -2.04 -9.10 6.02
N GLY A 435 -2.42 -10.25 6.59
CA GLY A 435 -1.69 -11.51 6.42
C GLY A 435 -0.32 -11.55 7.13
N ARG A 436 -0.09 -10.66 8.08
CA ARG A 436 1.13 -10.60 8.90
C ARG A 436 0.79 -10.70 10.36
N ASP A 437 1.58 -11.49 11.06
CA ASP A 437 1.56 -11.60 12.50
C ASP A 437 2.67 -10.73 13.08
N ARG A 438 2.33 -9.94 14.09
CA ARG A 438 3.28 -9.13 14.82
C ARG A 438 3.12 -9.38 16.31
N GLU A 439 4.15 -9.93 16.93
CA GLU A 439 4.24 -10.02 18.38
C GLU A 439 4.46 -8.61 18.98
N VAL A 440 3.69 -8.27 20.02
CA VAL A 440 3.75 -7.01 20.76
C VAL A 440 3.88 -7.31 22.25
N LYS A 441 5.01 -6.89 22.83
CA LYS A 441 5.34 -7.20 24.22
C LYS A 441 4.52 -6.33 25.16
N ARG A 442 3.91 -6.93 26.20
CA ARG A 442 3.25 -6.18 27.27
C ARG A 442 4.29 -5.47 28.12
N THR A 443 4.27 -4.15 28.14
CA THR A 443 5.21 -3.31 28.91
C THR A 443 4.61 -2.84 30.23
N SER A 444 3.27 -2.78 30.32
CA SER A 444 2.55 -2.41 31.55
C SER A 444 1.22 -3.14 31.65
N ALA A 445 0.84 -3.53 32.87
CA ALA A 445 -0.50 -4.05 33.19
C ALA A 445 -1.55 -2.94 33.37
N THR A 446 -1.13 -1.68 33.28
CA THR A 446 -2.00 -0.50 33.36
C THR A 446 -1.81 0.37 32.13
N VAL A 447 -2.82 1.15 31.82
CA VAL A 447 -2.76 2.19 30.80
C VAL A 447 -2.88 3.53 31.50
N ALA A 448 -2.02 4.48 31.17
CA ALA A 448 -2.12 5.84 31.68
C ALA A 448 -3.55 6.38 31.46
N PRO A 449 -4.17 7.00 32.47
CA PRO A 449 -5.48 7.63 32.31
C PRO A 449 -5.39 8.65 31.16
N ARG A 450 -6.49 8.80 30.44
CA ARG A 450 -6.57 9.88 29.44
C ARG A 450 -6.47 11.22 30.17
N PRO A 451 -5.78 12.21 29.60
CA PRO A 451 -5.89 13.57 30.07
C PRO A 451 -7.38 13.97 30.09
N GLU A 452 -7.86 14.39 31.25
CA GLU A 452 -9.19 14.97 31.34
C GLU A 452 -9.14 16.40 30.78
N HIS A 453 -9.76 16.60 29.64
CA HIS A 453 -9.93 17.92 29.03
C HIS A 453 -11.25 18.53 29.48
N LYS A 454 -11.19 19.69 30.12
CA LYS A 454 -12.39 20.44 30.51
C LYS A 454 -12.81 21.35 29.38
N GLU A 455 -13.86 20.98 28.69
CA GLU A 455 -14.44 21.78 27.60
C GLU A 455 -15.01 23.09 28.12
N ILE A 456 -14.67 24.19 27.44
CA ILE A 456 -15.23 25.51 27.63
C ILE A 456 -15.91 26.02 26.35
N THR A 457 -16.87 26.90 26.50
CA THR A 457 -17.51 27.55 25.35
C THR A 457 -16.86 28.90 25.09
N LEU A 458 -16.43 29.13 23.86
CA LEU A 458 -15.89 30.41 23.41
C LEU A 458 -16.86 31.11 22.47
N PRO A 459 -16.91 32.47 22.49
CA PRO A 459 -17.71 33.22 21.53
C PRO A 459 -17.29 32.94 20.07
N GLY A 460 -18.23 32.92 19.12
CA GLY A 460 -17.95 32.70 17.70
C GLY A 460 -16.94 33.72 17.12
N SER A 461 -16.96 34.96 17.61
CA SER A 461 -15.96 35.99 17.25
C SER A 461 -14.53 35.65 17.68
N THR A 462 -14.39 34.95 18.80
CA THR A 462 -13.08 34.43 19.26
C THR A 462 -12.67 33.25 18.41
N LEU A 463 -13.57 32.30 18.14
CA LEU A 463 -13.31 31.13 17.29
C LEU A 463 -12.91 31.53 15.86
N ALA A 464 -13.53 32.55 15.29
CA ALA A 464 -13.20 33.05 13.95
C ALA A 464 -11.73 33.49 13.79
N ARG A 465 -11.05 33.87 14.86
CA ARG A 465 -9.63 34.30 14.82
C ARG A 465 -8.69 33.14 14.48
N TYR A 466 -9.07 31.90 14.78
CA TYR A 466 -8.25 30.67 14.56
C TYR A 466 -8.43 30.10 13.16
N VAL A 467 -9.45 30.51 12.41
CA VAL A 467 -9.70 30.06 11.05
C VAL A 467 -8.54 30.43 10.14
N GLY A 468 -8.02 29.45 9.41
CA GLY A 468 -6.90 29.65 8.49
C GLY A 468 -6.20 28.35 8.15
N THR A 469 -5.14 28.46 7.37
CA THR A 469 -4.28 27.35 6.97
C THR A 469 -2.93 27.47 7.67
N TYR A 470 -2.44 26.37 8.21
CA TYR A 470 -1.19 26.29 8.97
C TYR A 470 -0.28 25.26 8.34
N GLN A 471 0.98 25.61 8.08
CA GLN A 471 1.93 24.76 7.39
C GLN A 471 2.60 23.79 8.36
N MET A 472 2.15 22.52 8.36
CA MET A 472 2.69 21.46 9.23
C MET A 472 4.05 20.95 8.74
N GLN A 473 4.14 20.67 7.44
CA GLN A 473 5.33 20.20 6.71
C GLN A 473 5.22 20.71 5.27
N PRO A 474 6.27 20.69 4.46
CA PRO A 474 6.21 21.20 3.09
C PRO A 474 5.00 20.71 2.27
N ASN A 475 4.54 19.48 2.51
CA ASN A 475 3.42 18.86 1.79
C ASN A 475 2.19 18.57 2.68
N ALA A 476 2.16 19.07 3.90
CA ALA A 476 1.06 18.84 4.84
C ALA A 476 0.61 20.14 5.50
N GLU A 477 -0.67 20.44 5.37
CA GLU A 477 -1.32 21.62 5.92
C GLU A 477 -2.41 21.21 6.89
N LEU A 478 -2.55 21.96 7.97
CA LEU A 478 -3.68 21.90 8.87
C LEU A 478 -4.63 23.05 8.55
N SER A 479 -5.80 22.75 8.01
CA SER A 479 -6.85 23.72 7.74
C SER A 479 -7.81 23.78 8.93
N ILE A 480 -7.98 24.97 9.50
CA ILE A 480 -8.96 25.24 10.55
C ILE A 480 -10.11 26.03 9.94
N THR A 481 -11.32 25.52 10.09
CA THR A 481 -12.55 26.15 9.58
C THR A 481 -13.59 26.26 10.69
N LEU A 482 -14.52 27.18 10.54
CA LEU A 482 -15.64 27.38 11.48
C LEU A 482 -16.92 26.87 10.81
N ASP A 483 -17.62 25.96 11.48
CA ASP A 483 -18.92 25.42 11.07
C ASP A 483 -19.95 25.77 12.17
N GLY A 484 -20.78 26.78 11.91
CA GLY A 484 -21.57 27.40 12.96
C GLY A 484 -20.69 27.96 14.08
N ASN A 485 -20.80 27.40 15.28
CA ASN A 485 -19.98 27.76 16.45
C ASN A 485 -18.94 26.66 16.79
N GLN A 486 -18.64 25.74 15.86
CA GLN A 486 -17.71 24.66 16.05
C GLN A 486 -16.47 24.82 15.18
N LEU A 487 -15.28 24.88 15.77
CA LEU A 487 -14.04 24.79 15.00
C LEU A 487 -13.82 23.35 14.52
N MET A 488 -13.43 23.25 13.29
CA MET A 488 -13.11 22.00 12.62
C MET A 488 -11.65 22.05 12.15
N ALA A 489 -10.91 20.96 12.37
CA ALA A 489 -9.53 20.81 11.93
C ALA A 489 -9.42 19.69 10.90
N GLN A 490 -8.66 19.93 9.84
CA GLN A 490 -8.40 18.98 8.79
C GLN A 490 -6.92 18.98 8.41
N LEU A 491 -6.24 17.86 8.62
CA LEU A 491 -4.89 17.66 8.09
C LEU A 491 -4.97 17.18 6.64
N THR A 492 -4.05 17.62 5.80
CA THR A 492 -3.98 17.19 4.38
C THR A 492 -4.11 15.67 4.25
N GLY A 493 -5.08 15.22 3.44
CA GLY A 493 -5.35 13.80 3.20
C GLY A 493 -6.16 13.08 4.29
N GLN A 494 -6.58 13.80 5.35
CA GLN A 494 -7.40 13.23 6.42
C GLN A 494 -8.82 13.81 6.42
N PRO A 495 -9.79 13.12 7.04
CA PRO A 495 -11.11 13.67 7.29
C PRO A 495 -11.06 14.91 8.19
N LYS A 496 -12.11 15.70 8.15
CA LYS A 496 -12.33 16.89 8.96
C LYS A 496 -12.95 16.49 10.30
N PHE A 497 -12.37 16.96 11.41
CA PHE A 497 -12.80 16.61 12.76
C PHE A 497 -13.07 17.86 13.61
N PRO A 498 -14.08 17.83 14.52
CA PRO A 498 -14.30 18.91 15.46
C PRO A 498 -13.19 18.99 16.52
N ILE A 499 -12.82 20.19 16.89
CA ILE A 499 -11.89 20.49 18.00
C ILE A 499 -12.60 21.33 19.05
N PHE A 500 -12.37 21.03 20.31
CA PHE A 500 -13.09 21.58 21.47
C PHE A 500 -12.12 22.44 22.30
N ALA A 501 -12.58 23.60 22.73
CA ALA A 501 -11.75 24.50 23.50
C ALA A 501 -11.59 24.01 24.96
N GLU A 502 -10.36 23.95 25.44
CA GLU A 502 -9.99 23.74 26.85
C GLU A 502 -9.57 25.08 27.50
N SER A 503 -9.00 25.98 26.72
CA SER A 503 -8.75 27.37 27.07
C SER A 503 -8.98 28.26 25.87
N GLU A 504 -8.70 29.58 25.99
CA GLU A 504 -8.82 30.47 24.83
C GLU A 504 -7.94 30.04 23.66
N THR A 505 -6.76 29.44 23.92
CA THR A 505 -5.79 29.08 22.87
C THR A 505 -5.54 27.59 22.72
N LEU A 506 -5.95 26.77 23.69
CA LEU A 506 -5.75 25.32 23.67
C LEU A 506 -7.05 24.62 23.31
N PHE A 507 -6.96 23.77 22.29
CA PHE A 507 -8.06 22.95 21.78
C PHE A 507 -7.66 21.48 21.77
N PHE A 508 -8.61 20.58 21.95
CA PHE A 508 -8.39 19.14 21.96
C PHE A 508 -9.37 18.40 21.04
N PHE A 509 -9.00 17.18 20.64
CA PHE A 509 -9.87 16.27 19.89
C PHE A 509 -10.50 15.25 20.85
N LYS A 510 -11.80 14.98 20.72
CA LYS A 510 -12.47 13.90 21.48
C LYS A 510 -12.20 12.51 20.91
N ILE A 511 -11.88 12.42 19.60
CA ILE A 511 -11.72 11.14 18.88
C ILE A 511 -10.29 10.59 18.96
N VAL A 512 -9.31 11.42 19.21
CA VAL A 512 -7.88 11.08 19.28
C VAL A 512 -7.23 11.91 20.37
N GLU A 513 -6.20 11.35 21.01
CA GLU A 513 -5.43 12.08 21.99
C GLU A 513 -4.46 13.03 21.29
N ALA A 514 -4.97 14.21 20.99
CA ALA A 514 -4.23 15.28 20.32
C ALA A 514 -4.72 16.66 20.78
N THR A 515 -3.82 17.62 20.81
CA THR A 515 -4.12 19.02 21.15
C THR A 515 -3.56 19.99 20.12
N LEU A 516 -4.26 21.11 19.95
CA LEU A 516 -3.85 22.25 19.12
C LEU A 516 -3.74 23.47 20.02
N GLU A 517 -2.53 24.00 20.16
CA GLU A 517 -2.23 25.20 20.94
C GLU A 517 -1.90 26.36 20.00
N PHE A 518 -2.81 27.33 19.86
CA PHE A 518 -2.64 28.49 19.01
C PHE A 518 -1.73 29.53 19.67
N GLN A 519 -0.77 30.04 18.90
CA GLN A 519 0.14 31.11 19.32
C GLN A 519 -0.31 32.45 18.75
N LYS A 520 -0.20 33.49 19.57
CA LYS A 520 -0.55 34.87 19.21
C LYS A 520 0.67 35.77 19.32
N ASP A 521 0.75 36.77 18.48
CA ASP A 521 1.71 37.86 18.63
C ASP A 521 1.29 38.85 19.72
N ALA A 522 2.12 39.89 19.94
CA ALA A 522 1.85 40.93 20.93
C ALA A 522 0.57 41.75 20.63
N GLY A 523 0.08 41.74 19.39
CA GLY A 523 -1.17 42.38 18.96
C GLY A 523 -2.40 41.48 19.08
N GLY A 524 -2.23 40.18 19.52
CA GLY A 524 -3.31 39.20 19.66
C GLY A 524 -3.68 38.49 18.37
N THR A 525 -2.90 38.66 17.28
CA THR A 525 -3.10 37.97 16.02
C THR A 525 -2.55 36.56 16.09
N VAL A 526 -3.31 35.55 15.62
CA VAL A 526 -2.87 34.16 15.58
C VAL A 526 -1.82 33.96 14.48
N THR A 527 -0.61 33.58 14.87
CA THR A 527 0.55 33.43 13.98
C THR A 527 0.94 31.98 13.71
N ALA A 528 0.62 31.06 14.61
CA ALA A 528 0.96 29.64 14.48
C ALA A 528 0.03 28.76 15.30
N VAL A 529 0.08 27.47 15.06
CA VAL A 529 -0.54 26.44 15.90
C VAL A 529 0.46 25.32 16.17
N ARG A 530 0.50 24.84 17.39
CA ARG A 530 1.29 23.68 17.80
C ARG A 530 0.40 22.46 17.91
N LEU A 531 0.66 21.46 17.09
CA LEU A 531 0.03 20.12 17.21
C LEU A 531 0.88 19.25 18.13
N ARG A 532 0.24 18.69 19.15
CA ARG A 532 0.81 17.60 19.96
C ARG A 532 -0.06 16.36 19.81
N GLN A 533 0.55 15.24 19.37
CA GLN A 533 -0.13 13.95 19.15
C GLN A 533 0.87 12.82 19.28
N GLY A 534 0.85 12.07 20.39
CA GLY A 534 1.88 11.08 20.69
C GLY A 534 3.29 11.68 20.61
N PRO A 535 4.22 11.12 19.80
CA PRO A 535 5.57 11.66 19.63
C PRO A 535 5.61 12.93 18.78
N ILE A 536 4.52 13.30 18.11
CA ILE A 536 4.46 14.48 17.25
C ILE A 536 4.31 15.73 18.11
N ASN A 537 5.24 16.69 17.93
CA ASN A 537 5.20 18.02 18.54
C ASN A 537 5.67 19.03 17.48
N THR A 538 4.74 19.47 16.64
CA THR A 538 5.03 20.29 15.47
C THR A 538 4.42 21.68 15.62
N LEU A 539 5.23 22.72 15.43
CA LEU A 539 4.78 24.09 15.32
C LEU A 539 4.54 24.42 13.86
N ALA A 540 3.32 24.78 13.52
CA ALA A 540 2.87 25.12 12.18
C ALA A 540 2.60 26.63 12.07
N PRO A 541 3.38 27.40 11.31
CA PRO A 541 3.10 28.80 11.07
C PRO A 541 1.83 28.98 10.25
N ARG A 542 1.08 30.05 10.51
CA ARG A 542 -0.09 30.43 9.71
C ARG A 542 0.38 30.97 8.35
N LYS A 543 -0.31 30.58 7.28
CA LYS A 543 -0.11 31.11 5.92
C LYS A 543 -0.77 32.46 5.73
#